data_cb4a059361a6fc74cb544f81f2d06ba5
#
_entry.id   cb4a059361a6fc74cb544f81f2d06ba5
#
_cell.length_a   1.000
_cell.length_b   1.000
_cell.length_c   1.000
_cell.angle_alpha   90.00
_cell.angle_beta   90.00
_cell.angle_gamma   90.00
#
_symmetry.space_group_name_H-M   'P 1'
#
loop_
_entity.id
_entity.type
_entity.pdbx_description
1 polymer ?
#
loop_
_entity_poly.entity_id
_entity_poly.type
_entity_poly.pdbx_seq_one_letter_code
_entity_poly.pdbx_strand_id
1 'polypeptide(L)'
;MKRYVSDFLFAVLAGVSIALGGTVFLSLDNKVLGALFFCVGLFTVCTFGFHLFTGKVCYALEKPPAYCGWLVLVWFGNLAGANLVGYLLRTTRLGPALAEKAAALCQAKTSDSLLSIFLLAMFCNL
;
A
#
# COMPACT_ATOMS: atom_id res chain seq x y z
N MET A 1 -1.50 -25.45 5.21
CA MET A 1 -0.37 -24.65 5.70
C MET A 1 0.42 -24.00 4.55
N LYS A 2 0.91 -24.74 3.55
CA LYS A 2 1.67 -24.19 2.40
C LYS A 2 0.95 -23.06 1.64
N ARG A 3 -0.37 -23.15 1.46
CA ARG A 3 -1.18 -22.14 0.75
C ARG A 3 -1.18 -20.78 1.48
N TYR A 4 -1.40 -20.76 2.78
CA TYR A 4 -1.41 -19.50 3.56
C TYR A 4 -0.05 -18.81 3.59
N VAL A 5 1.04 -19.59 3.61
CA VAL A 5 2.40 -19.03 3.52
C VAL A 5 2.63 -18.39 2.16
N SER A 6 2.21 -19.06 1.07
CA SER A 6 2.29 -18.50 -0.28
C SER A 6 1.44 -17.23 -0.40
N ASP A 7 0.19 -17.25 0.08
CA ASP A 7 -0.71 -16.09 0.04
C ASP A 7 -0.13 -14.90 0.82
N PHE A 8 0.48 -15.17 2.00
CA PHE A 8 1.16 -14.15 2.78
C PHE A 8 2.36 -13.55 2.05
N LEU A 9 3.20 -14.37 1.40
CA LEU A 9 4.33 -13.88 0.61
C LEU A 9 3.87 -13.02 -0.57
N PHE A 10 2.81 -13.42 -1.27
CA PHE A 10 2.20 -12.63 -2.33
C PHE A 10 1.64 -11.30 -1.81
N ALA A 11 1.13 -11.28 -0.58
CA ALA A 11 0.69 -10.05 0.06
C ALA A 11 1.88 -9.16 0.46
N VAL A 12 2.97 -9.72 0.98
CA VAL A 12 4.21 -8.97 1.27
C VAL A 12 4.77 -8.33 -0.01
N LEU A 13 4.83 -9.08 -1.11
CA LEU A 13 5.30 -8.56 -2.41
C LEU A 13 4.40 -7.44 -2.94
N ALA A 14 3.08 -7.52 -2.72
CA ALA A 14 2.18 -6.41 -3.04
C ALA A 14 2.52 -5.15 -2.23
N GLY A 15 2.73 -5.29 -0.93
CA GLY A 15 3.14 -4.20 -0.04
C GLY A 15 4.46 -3.56 -0.46
N VAL A 16 5.46 -4.39 -0.80
CA VAL A 16 6.76 -3.94 -1.33
C VAL A 16 6.56 -3.14 -2.62
N SER A 17 5.79 -3.66 -3.57
CA SER A 17 5.58 -3.01 -4.89
C SER A 17 4.93 -1.63 -4.74
N ILE A 18 3.90 -1.52 -3.90
CA ILE A 18 3.21 -0.25 -3.62
C ILE A 18 4.14 0.72 -2.88
N ALA A 19 4.91 0.24 -1.91
CA ALA A 19 5.84 1.09 -1.15
C ALA A 19 6.97 1.63 -2.04
N LEU A 20 7.49 0.84 -2.98
CA LEU A 20 8.46 1.31 -3.97
C LEU A 20 7.86 2.40 -4.87
N GLY A 21 6.64 2.19 -5.39
CA GLY A 21 5.92 3.22 -6.13
C GLY A 21 5.71 4.50 -5.32
N GLY A 22 5.31 4.38 -4.05
CA GLY A 22 5.18 5.50 -3.11
C GLY A 22 6.49 6.23 -2.85
N THR A 23 7.60 5.50 -2.77
CA THR A 23 8.93 6.09 -2.63
C THR A 23 9.29 6.98 -3.83
N VAL A 24 9.04 6.50 -5.04
CA VAL A 24 9.29 7.28 -6.25
C VAL A 24 8.38 8.52 -6.29
N PHE A 25 7.09 8.38 -5.92
CA PHE A 25 6.17 9.51 -5.82
C PHE A 25 6.67 10.60 -4.86
N LEU A 26 7.16 10.20 -3.69
CA LEU A 26 7.70 11.12 -2.68
C LEU A 26 9.03 11.76 -3.10
N SER A 27 9.84 11.05 -3.87
CA SER A 27 11.15 11.52 -4.33
C SER A 27 11.03 12.59 -5.41
N LEU A 28 9.95 12.60 -6.19
CA LEU A 28 9.76 13.52 -7.31
C LEU A 28 8.98 14.76 -6.85
N ASP A 29 9.46 15.95 -7.25
CA ASP A 29 8.75 17.20 -6.98
C ASP A 29 7.58 17.40 -7.96
N ASN A 30 7.72 16.93 -9.20
CA ASN A 30 6.62 16.91 -10.16
C ASN A 30 5.62 15.80 -9.82
N LYS A 31 4.46 16.20 -9.29
CA LYS A 31 3.42 15.27 -8.82
C LYS A 31 2.78 14.45 -9.95
N VAL A 32 2.71 14.99 -11.16
CA VAL A 32 2.17 14.25 -12.33
C VAL A 32 3.10 13.11 -12.71
N LEU A 33 4.40 13.38 -12.81
CA LEU A 33 5.40 12.33 -13.05
C LEU A 33 5.46 11.32 -11.89
N GLY A 34 5.39 11.82 -10.65
CA GLY A 34 5.34 10.95 -9.47
C GLY A 34 4.16 9.98 -9.51
N ALA A 35 2.96 10.48 -9.85
CA ALA A 35 1.77 9.65 -9.99
C ALA A 35 1.91 8.62 -11.13
N LEU A 36 2.47 9.02 -12.27
CA LEU A 36 2.72 8.13 -13.40
C LEU A 36 3.64 6.96 -13.00
N PHE A 37 4.75 7.27 -12.33
CA PHE A 37 5.67 6.22 -11.87
C PHE A 37 5.11 5.39 -10.71
N PHE A 38 4.26 5.96 -9.86
CA PHE A 38 3.53 5.19 -8.85
C PHE A 38 2.67 4.08 -9.48
N CYS A 39 2.08 4.34 -10.65
CA CYS A 39 1.28 3.34 -11.39
C CYS A 39 2.08 2.07 -11.69
N VAL A 40 3.41 2.14 -11.85
CA VAL A 40 4.26 0.96 -12.07
C VAL A 40 4.16 -0.02 -10.91
N GLY A 41 4.09 0.47 -9.66
CA GLY A 41 3.89 -0.38 -8.48
C GLY A 41 2.56 -1.13 -8.53
N LEU A 42 1.47 -0.45 -8.87
CA LEU A 42 0.16 -1.07 -9.02
C LEU A 42 0.09 -2.00 -10.23
N PHE A 43 0.69 -1.62 -11.35
CA PHE A 43 0.80 -2.47 -12.54
C PHE A 43 1.53 -3.78 -12.23
N THR A 44 2.60 -3.73 -11.45
CA THR A 44 3.32 -4.92 -10.97
C THR A 44 2.40 -5.83 -10.17
N VAL A 45 1.64 -5.27 -9.22
CA VAL A 45 0.68 -6.04 -8.41
C VAL A 45 -0.36 -6.74 -9.29
N CYS A 46 -0.91 -6.05 -10.29
CA CYS A 46 -1.91 -6.61 -11.19
C CYS A 46 -1.33 -7.68 -12.12
N THR A 47 -0.15 -7.43 -12.70
CA THR A 47 0.49 -8.32 -13.67
C THR A 47 0.93 -9.65 -13.03
N PHE A 48 1.52 -9.59 -11.83
CA PHE A 48 1.98 -10.78 -11.11
C PHE A 48 0.89 -11.41 -10.22
N GLY A 49 -0.30 -10.82 -10.15
CA GLY A 49 -1.40 -11.34 -9.35
C GLY A 49 -1.14 -11.29 -7.85
N PHE A 50 -0.35 -10.32 -7.38
CA PHE A 50 -0.07 -10.15 -5.96
C PHE A 50 -1.33 -9.80 -5.17
N HIS A 51 -1.36 -10.15 -3.89
CA HIS A 51 -2.54 -9.95 -3.05
C HIS A 51 -2.51 -8.58 -2.39
N LEU A 52 -3.16 -7.60 -3.03
CA LEU A 52 -3.36 -6.27 -2.47
C LEU A 52 -4.72 -6.21 -1.75
N PHE A 53 -4.72 -5.80 -0.48
CA PHE A 53 -5.92 -5.77 0.36
C PHE A 53 -7.03 -4.90 -0.26
N THR A 54 -6.71 -3.69 -0.73
CA THR A 54 -7.69 -2.76 -1.31
C THR A 54 -8.38 -3.33 -2.55
N GLY A 55 -7.69 -4.13 -3.36
CA GLY A 55 -8.28 -4.80 -4.52
C GLY A 55 -9.05 -6.09 -4.19
N LYS A 56 -8.93 -6.59 -2.96
CA LYS A 56 -9.57 -7.86 -2.54
C LYS A 56 -10.71 -7.66 -1.53
N VAL A 57 -10.74 -6.53 -0.82
CA VAL A 57 -11.73 -6.28 0.23
C VAL A 57 -13.16 -6.21 -0.30
N CYS A 58 -13.38 -5.71 -1.51
CA CYS A 58 -14.70 -5.60 -2.13
C CYS A 58 -15.40 -6.96 -2.31
N TYR A 59 -14.63 -8.04 -2.48
CA TYR A 59 -15.18 -9.39 -2.60
C TYR A 59 -15.64 -9.99 -1.26
N ALA A 60 -15.44 -9.30 -0.13
CA ALA A 60 -15.84 -9.79 1.18
C ALA A 60 -17.35 -9.99 1.31
N LEU A 61 -18.15 -9.22 0.56
CA LEU A 61 -19.61 -9.32 0.55
C LEU A 61 -20.11 -10.55 -0.22
N GLU A 62 -19.34 -11.05 -1.17
CA GLU A 62 -19.71 -12.20 -2.03
C GLU A 62 -19.10 -13.53 -1.54
N LYS A 63 -18.11 -13.47 -0.65
CA LYS A 63 -17.35 -14.64 -0.20
C LYS A 63 -17.79 -15.11 1.18
N PRO A 64 -17.56 -16.40 1.52
CA PRO A 64 -17.84 -16.93 2.86
C PRO A 64 -17.10 -16.15 3.96
N PRO A 65 -17.59 -16.15 5.22
CA PRO A 65 -16.97 -15.45 6.35
C PRO A 65 -15.48 -15.81 6.58
N ALA A 66 -15.06 -17.03 6.23
CA ALA A 66 -13.66 -17.46 6.28
C ALA A 66 -12.73 -16.59 5.41
N TYR A 67 -13.27 -15.95 4.37
CA TYR A 67 -12.54 -15.02 3.52
C TYR A 67 -12.06 -13.78 4.28
N CYS A 68 -12.81 -13.33 5.28
CA CYS A 68 -12.40 -12.21 6.13
C CYS A 68 -11.10 -12.51 6.88
N GLY A 69 -10.93 -13.75 7.36
CA GLY A 69 -9.67 -14.18 7.99
C GLY A 69 -8.49 -14.16 7.02
N TRP A 70 -8.73 -14.56 5.76
CA TRP A 70 -7.74 -14.46 4.70
C TRP A 70 -7.40 -12.98 4.36
N LEU A 71 -8.40 -12.10 4.34
CA LEU A 71 -8.18 -10.66 4.14
C LEU A 71 -7.31 -10.03 5.23
N VAL A 72 -7.49 -10.43 6.48
CA VAL A 72 -6.63 -9.99 7.60
C VAL A 72 -5.19 -10.43 7.36
N LEU A 73 -4.97 -11.67 6.92
CA LEU A 73 -3.63 -12.16 6.55
C LEU A 73 -3.01 -11.30 5.44
N VAL A 74 -3.79 -10.98 4.40
CA VAL A 74 -3.34 -10.13 3.28
C VAL A 74 -2.98 -8.74 3.77
N TRP A 75 -3.82 -8.15 4.64
CA TRP A 75 -3.58 -6.83 5.22
C TRP A 75 -2.25 -6.77 5.99
N PHE A 76 -2.00 -7.77 6.86
CA PHE A 76 -0.73 -7.88 7.59
C PHE A 76 0.46 -8.09 6.64
N GLY A 77 0.29 -8.87 5.58
CA GLY A 77 1.32 -9.05 4.55
C GLY A 77 1.66 -7.74 3.84
N ASN A 78 0.65 -6.98 3.41
CA ASN A 78 0.89 -5.67 2.78
C ASN A 78 1.59 -4.70 3.75
N LEU A 79 1.17 -4.67 5.01
CA LEU A 79 1.78 -3.85 6.05
C LEU A 79 3.25 -4.24 6.27
N ALA A 80 3.54 -5.55 6.37
CA ALA A 80 4.90 -6.06 6.54
C ALA A 80 5.80 -5.67 5.35
N GLY A 81 5.30 -5.83 4.11
CA GLY A 81 6.04 -5.47 2.90
C GLY A 81 6.34 -3.97 2.82
N ALA A 82 5.35 -3.13 3.11
CA ALA A 82 5.52 -1.68 3.12
C ALA A 82 6.50 -1.21 4.20
N ASN A 83 6.40 -1.77 5.42
CA ASN A 83 7.34 -1.46 6.51
C ASN A 83 8.76 -1.92 6.20
N LEU A 84 8.94 -3.08 5.55
CA LEU A 84 10.26 -3.56 5.13
C LEU A 84 10.94 -2.54 4.21
N VAL A 85 10.23 -2.03 3.20
CA VAL A 85 10.76 -1.00 2.30
C VAL A 85 11.07 0.28 3.07
N GLY A 86 10.16 0.75 3.92
CA GLY A 86 10.36 1.94 4.74
C GLY A 86 11.59 1.82 5.66
N TYR A 87 11.77 0.66 6.27
CA TYR A 87 12.93 0.38 7.12
C TYR A 87 14.25 0.40 6.32
N LEU A 88 14.27 -0.26 5.15
CA LEU A 88 15.44 -0.27 4.28
C LEU A 88 15.77 1.14 3.76
N LEU A 89 14.77 1.92 3.37
CA LEU A 89 14.97 3.30 2.89
C LEU A 89 15.51 4.21 3.97
N ARG A 90 15.10 4.01 5.23
CA ARG A 90 15.60 4.78 6.37
C ARG A 90 17.12 4.68 6.53
N THR A 91 17.74 3.57 6.13
CA THR A 91 19.19 3.35 6.18
C THR A 91 19.93 3.98 5.01
N THR A 92 19.21 4.55 4.04
CA THR A 92 19.78 5.18 2.84
C THR A 92 19.90 6.69 3.01
N ARG A 93 20.71 7.32 2.13
CA ARG A 93 20.83 8.77 2.05
C ARG A 93 19.51 9.51 1.74
N LEU A 94 18.52 8.81 1.18
CA LEU A 94 17.19 9.36 0.88
C LEU A 94 16.27 9.36 2.10
N GLY A 95 16.59 8.60 3.14
CA GLY A 95 15.76 8.40 4.32
C GLY A 95 15.26 9.69 4.96
N PRO A 96 16.13 10.65 5.32
CA PRO A 96 15.69 11.89 5.99
C PRO A 96 14.69 12.71 5.15
N ALA A 97 14.99 12.95 3.87
CA ALA A 97 14.12 13.73 2.98
C ALA A 97 12.76 13.03 2.73
N LEU A 98 12.75 11.71 2.58
CA LEU A 98 11.52 10.94 2.41
C LEU A 98 10.68 10.91 3.70
N ALA A 99 11.33 10.82 4.86
CA ALA A 99 10.66 10.82 6.15
C ALA A 99 9.94 12.15 6.40
N GLU A 100 10.56 13.28 6.08
CA GLU A 100 9.95 14.61 6.20
C GLU A 100 8.71 14.74 5.31
N LYS A 101 8.83 14.40 4.02
CA LYS A 101 7.70 14.44 3.07
C LYS A 101 6.57 13.48 3.49
N ALA A 102 6.91 12.27 3.96
CA ALA A 102 5.94 11.30 4.45
C ALA A 102 5.23 11.79 5.72
N ALA A 103 5.97 12.37 6.67
CA ALA A 103 5.40 12.92 7.90
C ALA A 103 4.40 14.05 7.61
N ALA A 104 4.74 14.96 6.70
CA ALA A 104 3.84 16.04 6.29
C ALA A 104 2.53 15.51 5.68
N LEU A 105 2.60 14.47 4.82
CA LEU A 105 1.42 13.83 4.26
C LEU A 105 0.60 13.07 5.32
N CYS A 106 1.24 12.39 6.25
CA CYS A 106 0.56 11.72 7.36
C CYS A 106 -0.17 12.74 8.25
N GLN A 107 0.48 13.84 8.58
CA GLN A 107 -0.12 14.90 9.38
C GLN A 107 -1.35 15.51 8.69
N ALA A 108 -1.25 15.82 7.39
CA ALA A 108 -2.39 16.32 6.62
C ALA A 108 -3.58 15.36 6.63
N LYS A 109 -3.32 14.04 6.51
CA LYS A 109 -4.37 13.01 6.53
C LYS A 109 -4.97 12.78 7.92
N THR A 110 -4.19 12.88 8.99
CA THR A 110 -4.66 12.62 10.36
C THR A 110 -5.30 13.84 11.02
N SER A 111 -5.05 15.06 10.52
CA SER A 111 -5.68 16.29 10.99
C SER A 111 -7.04 16.59 10.34
N ASP A 112 -7.42 15.79 9.35
CA ASP A 112 -8.68 15.99 8.63
C ASP A 112 -9.90 15.47 9.42
N SER A 113 -11.10 15.94 9.09
CA SER A 113 -12.33 15.47 9.73
C SER A 113 -12.65 14.03 9.34
N LEU A 114 -13.30 13.26 10.24
CA LEU A 114 -13.68 11.87 9.96
C LEU A 114 -14.54 11.73 8.70
N LEU A 115 -15.44 12.69 8.45
CA LEU A 115 -16.28 12.69 7.25
C LEU A 115 -15.44 12.90 5.98
N SER A 116 -14.50 13.84 6.02
CA SER A 116 -13.57 14.09 4.91
C SER A 116 -12.72 12.86 4.62
N ILE A 117 -12.14 12.23 5.64
CA ILE A 117 -11.35 11.01 5.50
C ILE A 117 -12.19 9.90 4.86
N PHE A 118 -13.44 9.73 5.31
CA PHE A 118 -14.35 8.71 4.76
C PHE A 118 -14.67 8.97 3.27
N LEU A 119 -15.03 10.20 2.92
CA LEU A 119 -15.35 10.55 1.53
C LEU A 119 -14.13 10.43 0.61
N LEU A 120 -12.96 10.90 1.06
CA LEU A 120 -11.72 10.75 0.29
C LEU A 120 -11.32 9.27 0.13
N ALA A 121 -11.52 8.45 1.14
CA ALA A 121 -11.30 7.01 1.05
C ALA A 121 -12.23 6.34 0.03
N MET A 122 -13.51 6.75 -0.03
CA MET A 122 -14.45 6.29 -1.06
C MET A 122 -13.94 6.65 -2.47
N PHE A 123 -13.63 7.92 -2.71
CA PHE A 123 -13.16 8.37 -4.02
C PHE A 123 -11.81 7.77 -4.45
N CYS A 124 -10.96 7.42 -3.49
CA CYS A 124 -9.68 6.78 -3.77
C CYS A 124 -9.83 5.32 -4.21
N ASN A 125 -10.97 4.67 -3.91
CA ASN A 125 -11.21 3.26 -4.19
C ASN A 125 -12.26 3.02 -5.30
N LEU A 126 -12.80 4.05 -5.91
CA LEU A 126 -13.67 4.01 -7.09
C LEU A 126 -12.84 4.06 -8.36
#